data_2e4c209f8c5091d704287acc69f71317
#
_entry.id   2e4c209f8c5091d704287acc69f71317
#
_cell.length_a   1.000
_cell.length_b   1.000
_cell.length_c   1.000
_cell.angle_alpha   90.00
_cell.angle_beta   90.00
_cell.angle_gamma   90.00
#
_symmetry.space_group_name_H-M   'P 1'
#
loop_
_entity.id
_entity.type
_entity.pdbx_description
1 polymer ?
#
loop_
_entity_poly.entity_id
_entity_poly.type
_entity_poly.pdbx_seq_one_letter_code
_entity_poly.pdbx_strand_id
1 'polypeptide(L)'
;NMKHRGDVYATHGMGPACQLLDIHRGNKMNYLVSMDTKALTGPKLVEKINKRDGKDFQNGDHTMTMIMTENGQTMHIQHDVMNPRPYSRMYQLTGTEGFANKYPVEGYTFRSPEQVEGVPDHENLSMHSFVPADVKQALMEQYKHPIQKELEEKAKKVGGHGGMDFIMDYRLVYCLRHGLPLDQDVYDAAEWSCLGELTRLSIENN
;
A
#
# COMPACT_ATOMS: atom_id res chain seq x y z
N ASN A 1 5.53 1.03 20.32
CA ASN A 1 4.70 0.62 21.44
C ASN A 1 4.90 -0.87 21.75
N MET A 2 5.59 -1.19 22.87
CA MET A 2 5.95 -2.57 23.21
C MET A 2 4.74 -3.44 23.58
N LYS A 3 3.67 -2.82 24.10
CA LYS A 3 2.50 -3.54 24.61
C LYS A 3 1.33 -3.64 23.61
N HIS A 4 1.45 -3.00 22.48
CA HIS A 4 0.42 -3.01 21.45
C HIS A 4 0.57 -4.27 20.57
N ARG A 5 -0.51 -5.00 20.35
CA ARG A 5 -0.61 -6.07 19.37
C ARG A 5 -1.27 -5.54 18.09
N GLY A 6 -1.10 -6.24 17.00
CA GLY A 6 -1.72 -5.91 15.73
C GLY A 6 -0.83 -5.07 14.81
N ASP A 7 -1.44 -4.48 13.80
CA ASP A 7 -0.73 -3.67 12.83
C ASP A 7 -0.41 -2.29 13.40
N VAL A 8 0.86 -2.00 13.60
CA VAL A 8 1.33 -0.73 14.16
C VAL A 8 1.76 0.29 13.11
N TYR A 9 1.66 -0.06 11.82
CA TYR A 9 2.16 0.78 10.73
C TYR A 9 1.33 0.65 9.42
N ALA A 10 0.01 0.65 9.55
CA ALA A 10 -0.93 0.38 8.47
C ALA A 10 -0.97 1.45 7.37
N THR A 11 -0.75 2.71 7.71
CA THR A 11 -1.06 3.85 6.82
C THR A 11 -0.37 3.81 5.47
N HIS A 12 0.88 3.31 5.39
CA HIS A 12 1.60 3.18 4.11
C HIS A 12 0.98 2.15 3.16
N GLY A 13 0.39 1.10 3.71
CA GLY A 13 -0.35 0.11 2.94
C GLY A 13 -1.76 0.57 2.62
N MET A 14 -2.43 1.12 3.62
CA MET A 14 -3.84 1.51 3.54
C MET A 14 -4.10 2.66 2.60
N GLY A 15 -3.28 3.71 2.65
CA GLY A 15 -3.51 4.91 1.85
C GLY A 15 -3.74 4.61 0.37
N PRO A 16 -2.76 4.04 -0.34
CA PRO A 16 -2.95 3.69 -1.75
C PRO A 16 -4.08 2.67 -1.99
N ALA A 17 -4.26 1.68 -1.11
CA ALA A 17 -5.33 0.69 -1.27
C ALA A 17 -6.72 1.34 -1.13
N CYS A 18 -6.91 2.22 -0.16
CA CYS A 18 -8.16 2.96 0.02
C CYS A 18 -8.46 3.89 -1.15
N GLN A 19 -7.44 4.55 -1.71
CA GLN A 19 -7.60 5.37 -2.91
C GLN A 19 -8.04 4.53 -4.13
N LEU A 20 -7.43 3.36 -4.34
CA LEU A 20 -7.76 2.46 -5.44
C LEU A 20 -9.16 1.83 -5.33
N LEU A 21 -9.66 1.65 -4.11
CA LEU A 21 -10.95 1.02 -3.84
C LEU A 21 -12.06 2.03 -3.52
N ASP A 22 -11.82 3.32 -3.75
CA ASP A 22 -12.77 4.41 -3.51
C ASP A 22 -13.33 4.46 -2.07
N ILE A 23 -12.53 4.06 -1.10
CA ILE A 23 -12.93 4.17 0.31
C ILE A 23 -13.18 5.64 0.65
N HIS A 24 -14.30 5.94 1.30
CA HIS A 24 -14.92 7.27 1.51
C HIS A 24 -15.46 7.96 0.25
N ARG A 25 -15.29 7.36 -0.93
CA ARG A 25 -15.68 7.94 -2.22
C ARG A 25 -16.62 7.02 -3.00
N GLY A 26 -17.51 6.35 -2.29
CA GLY A 26 -18.49 5.39 -2.83
C GLY A 26 -18.32 3.97 -2.31
N ASN A 27 -17.35 3.75 -1.42
CA ASN A 27 -17.10 2.49 -0.76
C ASN A 27 -16.69 2.72 0.70
N LYS A 28 -16.70 1.69 1.53
CA LYS A 28 -16.20 1.73 2.92
C LYS A 28 -15.70 0.37 3.37
N MET A 29 -14.84 0.36 4.37
CA MET A 29 -14.47 -0.86 5.08
C MET A 29 -15.66 -1.33 5.93
N ASN A 30 -15.99 -2.61 5.85
CA ASN A 30 -17.15 -3.18 6.54
C ASN A 30 -16.74 -3.92 7.82
N TYR A 31 -15.87 -4.92 7.69
CA TYR A 31 -15.31 -5.65 8.82
C TYR A 31 -13.90 -6.15 8.50
N LEU A 32 -13.18 -6.51 9.55
CA LEU A 32 -11.86 -7.11 9.42
C LEU A 32 -11.68 -8.30 10.36
N VAL A 33 -10.75 -9.17 9.98
CA VAL A 33 -10.19 -10.24 10.82
C VAL A 33 -8.69 -10.14 10.79
N SER A 34 -8.05 -10.21 11.95
CA SER A 34 -6.61 -10.11 12.08
C SER A 34 -6.05 -11.23 12.94
N MET A 35 -4.88 -11.71 12.56
CA MET A 35 -4.09 -12.68 13.33
C MET A 35 -2.64 -12.20 13.41
N ASP A 36 -1.98 -12.52 14.50
CA ASP A 36 -0.55 -12.32 14.65
C ASP A 36 0.17 -13.59 15.12
N THR A 37 1.47 -13.64 14.86
CA THR A 37 2.34 -14.68 15.42
C THR A 37 2.74 -14.34 16.84
N LYS A 38 3.42 -15.27 17.51
CA LYS A 38 4.08 -14.96 18.79
C LYS A 38 5.16 -13.89 18.60
N ALA A 39 5.37 -13.08 19.62
CA ALA A 39 6.46 -12.11 19.70
C ALA A 39 7.76 -12.86 20.10
N LEU A 40 8.60 -13.19 19.14
CA LEU A 40 9.87 -13.89 19.36
C LEU A 40 11.09 -13.01 19.04
N THR A 41 11.00 -12.28 17.94
CA THR A 41 12.09 -11.41 17.44
C THR A 41 12.09 -10.06 18.18
N GLY A 42 10.91 -9.47 18.39
CA GLY A 42 10.75 -8.19 19.05
C GLY A 42 11.43 -8.11 20.42
N PRO A 43 11.17 -9.05 21.36
CA PRO A 43 11.86 -9.09 22.66
C PRO A 43 13.38 -9.07 22.52
N LYS A 44 13.94 -9.92 21.67
CA LYS A 44 15.40 -10.02 21.43
C LYS A 44 15.99 -8.71 20.89
N LEU A 45 15.27 -8.02 20.00
CA LEU A 45 15.70 -6.74 19.45
C LEU A 45 15.69 -5.64 20.52
N VAL A 46 14.67 -5.61 21.38
CA VAL A 46 14.59 -4.66 22.51
C VAL A 46 15.76 -4.87 23.46
N GLU A 47 16.07 -6.10 23.83
CA GLU A 47 17.20 -6.42 24.69
C GLU A 47 18.54 -6.03 24.04
N LYS A 48 18.72 -6.35 22.77
CA LYS A 48 19.97 -6.07 22.04
C LYS A 48 20.20 -4.59 21.79
N ILE A 49 19.19 -3.89 21.33
CA ILE A 49 19.31 -2.49 20.86
C ILE A 49 19.09 -1.50 21.99
N ASN A 50 18.01 -1.68 22.74
CA ASN A 50 17.57 -0.72 23.75
C ASN A 50 18.14 -1.02 25.14
N LYS A 51 18.80 -2.17 25.32
CA LYS A 51 19.33 -2.62 26.62
C LYS A 51 18.26 -2.66 27.73
N ARG A 52 17.01 -3.03 27.35
CA ARG A 52 15.84 -3.16 28.23
C ARG A 52 15.36 -4.59 28.23
N ASP A 53 14.66 -4.99 29.29
CA ASP A 53 13.96 -6.28 29.33
C ASP A 53 12.87 -6.34 28.25
N GLY A 54 12.93 -7.34 27.40
CA GLY A 54 11.98 -7.56 26.30
C GLY A 54 10.70 -8.28 26.71
N LYS A 55 10.56 -8.72 27.98
CA LYS A 55 9.42 -9.54 28.43
C LYS A 55 8.05 -8.94 28.21
N ASP A 56 7.95 -7.60 28.26
CA ASP A 56 6.71 -6.88 28.04
C ASP A 56 6.37 -6.64 26.57
N PHE A 57 7.21 -7.13 25.64
CA PHE A 57 6.97 -6.94 24.22
C PHE A 57 5.91 -7.94 23.73
N GLN A 58 4.75 -7.44 23.32
CA GLN A 58 3.57 -8.24 22.98
C GLN A 58 3.24 -8.26 21.49
N ASN A 59 3.73 -7.30 20.69
CA ASN A 59 3.45 -7.27 19.26
C ASN A 59 4.00 -8.50 18.56
N GLY A 60 3.17 -9.25 17.87
CA GLY A 60 3.60 -10.41 17.10
C GLY A 60 4.64 -10.03 16.04
N ASP A 61 5.52 -10.96 15.71
CA ASP A 61 6.57 -10.72 14.71
C ASP A 61 5.98 -10.48 13.32
N HIS A 62 4.82 -11.05 13.06
CA HIS A 62 4.10 -10.95 11.80
C HIS A 62 2.61 -10.81 12.04
N THR A 63 1.99 -9.82 11.41
CA THR A 63 0.53 -9.60 11.47
C THR A 63 -0.05 -9.73 10.08
N MET A 64 -1.18 -10.43 9.99
CA MET A 64 -1.99 -10.57 8.78
C MET A 64 -3.40 -10.11 9.06
N THR A 65 -3.92 -9.25 8.20
CA THR A 65 -5.27 -8.70 8.32
C THR A 65 -6.00 -8.84 7.00
N MET A 66 -7.23 -9.35 7.07
CA MET A 66 -8.16 -9.36 5.95
C MET A 66 -9.29 -8.38 6.24
N ILE A 67 -9.59 -7.53 5.27
CA ILE A 67 -10.66 -6.52 5.36
C ILE A 67 -11.64 -6.75 4.22
N MET A 68 -12.94 -6.77 4.54
CA MET A 68 -14.02 -6.78 3.55
C MET A 68 -14.57 -5.37 3.39
N THR A 69 -14.74 -4.92 2.16
CA THR A 69 -15.42 -3.66 1.86
C THR A 69 -16.92 -3.86 1.65
N GLU A 70 -17.69 -2.78 1.73
CA GLU A 70 -19.14 -2.82 1.48
C GLU A 70 -19.46 -3.26 0.04
N ASN A 71 -18.64 -2.84 -0.93
CA ASN A 71 -18.81 -3.22 -2.33
C ASN A 71 -18.29 -4.65 -2.66
N GLY A 72 -17.89 -5.43 -1.64
CA GLY A 72 -17.48 -6.82 -1.79
C GLY A 72 -16.04 -7.06 -2.23
N GLN A 73 -15.19 -6.03 -2.26
CA GLN A 73 -13.75 -6.23 -2.46
C GLN A 73 -13.08 -6.61 -1.15
N THR A 74 -11.94 -7.28 -1.25
CA THR A 74 -11.10 -7.64 -0.10
C THR A 74 -9.74 -6.95 -0.15
N MET A 75 -9.26 -6.51 1.01
CA MET A 75 -7.87 -6.08 1.19
C MET A 75 -7.16 -7.08 2.10
N HIS A 76 -5.93 -7.44 1.73
CA HIS A 76 -5.05 -8.27 2.55
C HIS A 76 -3.84 -7.44 2.92
N ILE A 77 -3.63 -7.24 4.22
CA ILE A 77 -2.50 -6.49 4.74
C ILE A 77 -1.58 -7.44 5.49
N GLN A 78 -0.32 -7.34 5.21
CA GLN A 78 0.74 -8.08 5.88
C GLN A 78 1.76 -7.09 6.43
N HIS A 79 2.02 -7.17 7.73
CA HIS A 79 3.00 -6.32 8.39
C HIS A 79 4.07 -7.18 9.07
N ASP A 80 5.32 -6.99 8.68
CA ASP A 80 6.49 -7.66 9.24
C ASP A 80 7.72 -6.78 9.03
N VAL A 81 8.24 -6.19 10.10
CA VAL A 81 9.41 -5.29 10.06
C VAL A 81 10.56 -5.77 10.94
N MET A 82 10.37 -6.87 11.66
CA MET A 82 11.34 -7.36 12.64
C MET A 82 12.12 -8.57 12.17
N ASN A 83 11.53 -9.37 11.30
CA ASN A 83 12.18 -10.58 10.79
C ASN A 83 13.13 -10.26 9.64
N PRO A 84 14.21 -11.04 9.43
CA PRO A 84 15.09 -10.88 8.29
C PRO A 84 14.37 -11.28 7.00
N ARG A 85 13.98 -10.29 6.23
CA ARG A 85 13.29 -10.43 4.93
C ARG A 85 13.88 -9.45 3.93
N PRO A 86 13.87 -9.76 2.63
CA PRO A 86 14.07 -8.73 1.61
C PRO A 86 13.07 -7.59 1.79
N TYR A 87 13.54 -6.37 1.61
CA TYR A 87 12.64 -5.21 1.68
C TYR A 87 11.51 -5.34 0.66
N SER A 88 10.29 -5.16 1.11
CA SER A 88 9.11 -5.18 0.24
C SER A 88 8.03 -4.23 0.75
N ARG A 89 7.53 -3.41 -0.16
CA ARG A 89 6.23 -2.75 -0.04
C ARG A 89 5.33 -3.37 -1.10
N MET A 90 5.01 -4.65 -0.91
CA MET A 90 4.23 -5.40 -1.88
C MET A 90 2.86 -4.74 -2.06
N TYR A 91 2.57 -4.38 -3.31
CA TYR A 91 1.26 -4.01 -3.77
C TYR A 91 0.84 -4.96 -4.87
N GLN A 92 -0.29 -5.60 -4.65
CA GLN A 92 -0.95 -6.43 -5.64
C GLN A 92 -2.38 -5.96 -5.78
N LEU A 93 -2.79 -5.71 -7.00
CA LEU A 93 -4.16 -5.38 -7.34
C LEU A 93 -4.67 -6.44 -8.32
N THR A 94 -5.74 -7.13 -7.95
CA THR A 94 -6.41 -8.11 -8.81
C THR A 94 -7.79 -7.58 -9.17
N GLY A 95 -8.04 -7.39 -10.44
CA GLY A 95 -9.33 -7.01 -10.98
C GLY A 95 -9.88 -8.08 -11.93
N THR A 96 -11.09 -7.88 -12.42
CA THR A 96 -11.74 -8.76 -13.40
C THR A 96 -11.02 -8.77 -14.75
N GLU A 97 -10.38 -7.67 -15.10
CA GLU A 97 -9.76 -7.45 -16.40
C GLU A 97 -8.22 -7.42 -16.36
N GLY A 98 -7.62 -7.42 -15.17
CA GLY A 98 -6.18 -7.36 -15.08
C GLY A 98 -5.63 -7.53 -13.67
N PHE A 99 -4.30 -7.58 -13.63
CA PHE A 99 -3.52 -7.72 -12.42
C PHE A 99 -2.32 -6.78 -12.45
N ALA A 100 -2.02 -6.15 -11.33
CA ALA A 100 -0.82 -5.35 -11.16
C ALA A 100 -0.04 -5.82 -9.93
N ASN A 101 1.27 -5.89 -10.06
CA ASN A 101 2.18 -6.27 -8.96
C ASN A 101 3.39 -5.36 -8.90
N LYS A 102 3.82 -4.98 -7.69
CA LYS A 102 4.99 -4.11 -7.51
C LYS A 102 6.22 -4.86 -7.01
N TYR A 103 6.08 -5.80 -6.08
CA TYR A 103 7.18 -6.54 -5.47
C TYR A 103 6.88 -8.05 -5.46
N PRO A 104 7.88 -8.94 -5.59
CA PRO A 104 9.30 -8.67 -5.90
C PRO A 104 9.54 -8.30 -7.37
N VAL A 105 8.58 -8.60 -8.25
CA VAL A 105 8.66 -8.30 -9.69
C VAL A 105 7.55 -7.31 -10.02
N GLU A 106 7.91 -6.17 -10.59
CA GLU A 106 6.93 -5.21 -11.09
C GLU A 106 6.41 -5.63 -12.46
N GLY A 107 5.10 -5.78 -12.57
CA GLY A 107 4.49 -6.21 -13.82
C GLY A 107 2.97 -6.08 -13.83
N TYR A 108 2.42 -6.19 -15.02
CA TYR A 108 0.99 -6.13 -15.30
C TYR A 108 0.57 -7.34 -16.11
N THR A 109 -0.69 -7.75 -15.95
CA THR A 109 -1.33 -8.79 -16.76
C THR A 109 -2.71 -8.32 -17.13
N PHE A 110 -3.15 -8.57 -18.34
CA PHE A 110 -4.48 -8.20 -18.83
C PHE A 110 -5.22 -9.43 -19.32
N ARG A 111 -6.55 -9.38 -19.25
CA ARG A 111 -7.41 -10.44 -19.76
C ARG A 111 -7.30 -10.56 -21.28
N SER A 112 -7.29 -9.44 -21.98
CA SER A 112 -7.08 -9.41 -23.43
C SER A 112 -6.24 -8.21 -23.85
N PRO A 113 -5.52 -8.30 -25.01
CA PRO A 113 -4.71 -7.20 -25.53
C PRO A 113 -5.51 -5.93 -25.86
N GLU A 114 -6.77 -6.10 -26.27
CA GLU A 114 -7.64 -5.00 -26.69
C GLU A 114 -8.02 -4.05 -25.56
N GLN A 115 -7.79 -4.45 -24.31
CA GLN A 115 -8.11 -3.66 -23.12
C GLN A 115 -7.18 -2.46 -22.91
N VAL A 116 -6.10 -2.39 -23.67
CA VAL A 116 -5.08 -1.35 -23.48
C VAL A 116 -4.95 -0.54 -24.76
N GLU A 117 -5.72 0.54 -24.84
CA GLU A 117 -5.71 1.42 -26.00
C GLU A 117 -4.32 2.02 -26.23
N GLY A 118 -3.85 2.00 -27.47
CA GLY A 118 -2.57 2.59 -27.88
C GLY A 118 -1.33 1.77 -27.53
N VAL A 119 -1.48 0.59 -26.94
CA VAL A 119 -0.37 -0.36 -26.80
C VAL A 119 -0.35 -1.26 -28.03
N PRO A 120 0.82 -1.49 -28.65
CA PRO A 120 0.93 -2.39 -29.79
C PRO A 120 0.35 -3.76 -29.47
N ASP A 121 -0.43 -4.33 -30.41
CA ASP A 121 -0.90 -5.71 -30.32
C ASP A 121 0.29 -6.65 -30.18
N HIS A 122 0.37 -7.29 -29.03
CA HIS A 122 1.33 -8.35 -28.83
C HIS A 122 0.61 -9.68 -28.93
N GLU A 123 0.88 -10.41 -29.99
CA GLU A 123 0.30 -11.73 -30.31
C GLU A 123 0.46 -12.76 -29.16
N ASN A 124 1.35 -12.47 -28.21
CA ASN A 124 1.72 -13.37 -27.11
C ASN A 124 1.28 -12.90 -25.72
N LEU A 125 0.36 -11.95 -25.60
CA LEU A 125 -0.18 -11.58 -24.29
C LEU A 125 -1.01 -12.74 -23.71
N SER A 126 -0.65 -13.14 -22.50
CA SER A 126 -1.32 -14.21 -21.78
C SER A 126 -1.83 -13.70 -20.43
N MET A 127 -3.07 -14.03 -20.10
CA MET A 127 -3.62 -13.72 -18.75
C MET A 127 -2.92 -14.47 -17.60
N HIS A 128 -1.95 -15.31 -17.90
CA HIS A 128 -1.18 -16.07 -16.91
C HIS A 128 0.30 -15.64 -16.82
N SER A 129 0.68 -14.59 -17.52
CA SER A 129 2.06 -14.05 -17.48
C SER A 129 2.05 -12.54 -17.49
N PHE A 130 3.12 -11.94 -16.96
CA PHE A 130 3.31 -10.49 -17.09
C PHE A 130 3.53 -10.10 -18.55
N VAL A 131 3.03 -8.94 -18.91
CA VAL A 131 3.30 -8.34 -20.22
C VAL A 131 4.81 -8.19 -20.46
N PRO A 132 5.26 -8.25 -21.72
CA PRO A 132 6.66 -7.99 -22.07
C PRO A 132 7.17 -6.64 -21.56
N ALA A 133 8.49 -6.51 -21.43
CA ALA A 133 9.10 -5.32 -20.83
C ALA A 133 8.85 -4.03 -21.63
N ASP A 134 8.82 -4.13 -22.95
CA ASP A 134 8.52 -3.01 -23.86
C ASP A 134 7.06 -2.55 -23.71
N VAL A 135 6.11 -3.47 -23.63
CA VAL A 135 4.69 -3.18 -23.33
C VAL A 135 4.56 -2.51 -21.96
N LYS A 136 5.23 -3.06 -20.94
CA LYS A 136 5.23 -2.45 -19.60
C LYS A 136 5.73 -1.02 -19.65
N GLN A 137 6.83 -0.76 -20.34
CA GLN A 137 7.41 0.58 -20.44
C GLN A 137 6.47 1.56 -21.16
N ALA A 138 5.84 1.13 -22.24
CA ALA A 138 4.86 1.92 -22.97
C ALA A 138 3.66 2.30 -22.08
N LEU A 139 3.12 1.33 -21.35
CA LEU A 139 2.05 1.56 -20.39
C LEU A 139 2.44 2.55 -19.30
N MET A 140 3.61 2.37 -18.69
CA MET A 140 4.09 3.28 -17.65
C MET A 140 4.23 4.73 -18.15
N GLU A 141 4.68 4.92 -19.39
CA GLU A 141 4.79 6.27 -19.95
C GLU A 141 3.42 6.84 -20.36
N GLN A 142 2.54 6.03 -20.92
CA GLN A 142 1.19 6.44 -21.31
C GLN A 142 0.37 6.90 -20.10
N TYR A 143 0.36 6.10 -19.02
CA TYR A 143 -0.44 6.34 -17.81
C TYR A 143 0.31 7.12 -16.72
N LYS A 144 1.51 7.62 -17.01
CA LYS A 144 2.22 8.48 -16.08
C LYS A 144 1.38 9.70 -15.74
N HIS A 145 1.21 9.94 -14.44
CA HIS A 145 0.34 11.03 -13.97
C HIS A 145 0.81 12.39 -14.50
N PRO A 146 -0.10 13.28 -14.96
CA PRO A 146 0.27 14.59 -15.54
C PRO A 146 1.18 15.42 -14.65
N ILE A 147 0.91 15.49 -13.34
CA ILE A 147 1.75 16.20 -12.37
C ILE A 147 3.18 15.65 -12.31
N GLN A 148 3.34 14.34 -12.47
CA GLN A 148 4.64 13.71 -12.52
C GLN A 148 5.37 14.09 -13.81
N LYS A 149 4.69 14.08 -14.95
CA LYS A 149 5.27 14.52 -16.24
C LYS A 149 5.75 15.97 -16.16
N GLU A 150 5.00 16.84 -15.48
CA GLU A 150 5.32 18.26 -15.35
C GLU A 150 6.49 18.52 -14.36
N LEU A 151 6.50 17.82 -13.23
CA LEU A 151 7.35 18.17 -12.10
C LEU A 151 8.54 17.24 -11.86
N GLU A 152 8.63 16.10 -12.55
CA GLU A 152 9.59 15.03 -12.25
C GLU A 152 11.04 15.53 -12.16
N GLU A 153 11.49 16.31 -13.15
CA GLU A 153 12.87 16.82 -13.18
C GLU A 153 13.17 17.78 -12.03
N LYS A 154 12.20 18.62 -11.68
CA LYS A 154 12.32 19.54 -10.54
C LYS A 154 12.30 18.77 -9.22
N ALA A 155 11.38 17.83 -9.09
CA ALA A 155 11.24 17.01 -7.91
C ALA A 155 12.50 16.18 -7.62
N LYS A 156 13.10 15.57 -8.64
CA LYS A 156 14.37 14.85 -8.50
C LYS A 156 15.53 15.74 -8.00
N LYS A 157 15.57 17.00 -8.45
CA LYS A 157 16.61 17.98 -7.99
C LYS A 157 16.42 18.39 -6.54
N VAL A 158 15.18 18.57 -6.10
CA VAL A 158 14.86 18.92 -4.70
C VAL A 158 15.15 17.74 -3.76
N GLY A 159 14.89 16.51 -4.21
CA GLY A 159 15.08 15.29 -3.43
C GLY A 159 13.89 14.95 -2.56
N GLY A 160 14.11 14.14 -1.50
CA GLY A 160 13.05 13.59 -0.65
C GLY A 160 12.35 12.40 -1.33
N HIS A 161 12.70 11.16 -0.92
CA HIS A 161 12.15 9.91 -1.50
C HIS A 161 12.12 9.90 -3.04
N GLY A 162 13.21 10.35 -3.67
CA GLY A 162 13.30 10.44 -5.13
C GLY A 162 12.42 11.53 -5.77
N GLY A 163 12.04 12.55 -4.99
CA GLY A 163 11.20 13.66 -5.44
C GLY A 163 9.72 13.53 -5.05
N MET A 164 9.35 12.42 -4.44
CA MET A 164 7.95 12.15 -4.05
C MET A 164 7.43 13.18 -3.03
N ASP A 165 8.26 13.53 -2.03
CA ASP A 165 7.90 14.50 -0.99
C ASP A 165 7.62 15.88 -1.61
N PHE A 166 8.43 16.31 -2.57
CA PHE A 166 8.20 17.55 -3.29
C PHE A 166 6.87 17.58 -4.05
N ILE A 167 6.51 16.48 -4.74
CA ILE A 167 5.25 16.39 -5.48
C ILE A 167 4.06 16.41 -4.53
N MET A 168 4.15 15.73 -3.39
CA MET A 168 3.13 15.72 -2.35
C MET A 168 2.88 17.12 -1.80
N ASP A 169 3.93 17.82 -1.40
CA ASP A 169 3.82 19.20 -0.86
C ASP A 169 3.30 20.18 -1.92
N TYR A 170 3.80 20.05 -3.15
CA TYR A 170 3.32 20.87 -4.27
C TYR A 170 1.81 20.69 -4.46
N ARG A 171 1.33 19.45 -4.45
CA ARG A 171 -0.09 19.15 -4.64
C ARG A 171 -0.95 19.71 -3.51
N LEU A 172 -0.51 19.58 -2.26
CA LEU A 172 -1.16 20.16 -1.10
C LEU A 172 -1.30 21.69 -1.25
N VAL A 173 -0.20 22.37 -1.52
CA VAL A 173 -0.17 23.82 -1.69
C VAL A 173 -1.04 24.26 -2.88
N TYR A 174 -1.00 23.52 -3.97
CA TYR A 174 -1.83 23.78 -5.14
C TYR A 174 -3.34 23.72 -4.80
N CYS A 175 -3.78 22.65 -4.13
CA CYS A 175 -5.17 22.50 -3.70
C CYS A 175 -5.61 23.66 -2.78
N LEU A 176 -4.82 23.97 -1.78
CA LEU A 176 -5.13 25.06 -0.83
C LEU A 176 -5.22 26.42 -1.52
N ARG A 177 -4.32 26.73 -2.45
CA ARG A 177 -4.32 28.00 -3.19
C ARG A 177 -5.49 28.17 -4.15
N HIS A 178 -6.02 27.06 -4.67
CA HIS A 178 -7.10 27.07 -5.66
C HIS A 178 -8.47 26.69 -5.08
N GLY A 179 -8.55 26.45 -3.77
CA GLY A 179 -9.80 26.04 -3.12
C GLY A 179 -10.30 24.67 -3.59
N LEU A 180 -9.38 23.77 -3.97
CA LEU A 180 -9.70 22.43 -4.42
C LEU A 180 -9.77 21.46 -3.23
N PRO A 181 -10.53 20.37 -3.34
CA PRO A 181 -10.48 19.29 -2.37
C PRO A 181 -9.05 18.74 -2.24
N LEU A 182 -8.66 18.36 -1.05
CA LEU A 182 -7.40 17.67 -0.81
C LEU A 182 -7.50 16.23 -1.30
N ASP A 183 -6.38 15.67 -1.75
CA ASP A 183 -6.29 14.26 -2.16
C ASP A 183 -6.51 13.30 -0.98
N GLN A 184 -6.23 13.78 0.21
CA GLN A 184 -6.47 13.11 1.50
C GLN A 184 -7.06 14.11 2.48
N ASP A 185 -8.02 13.67 3.28
CA ASP A 185 -8.63 14.49 4.31
C ASP A 185 -8.51 13.85 5.71
N VAL A 186 -9.12 14.50 6.71
CA VAL A 186 -9.07 14.02 8.09
C VAL A 186 -9.79 12.67 8.28
N TYR A 187 -10.77 12.37 7.46
CA TYR A 187 -11.51 11.11 7.53
C TYR A 187 -10.67 9.96 6.95
N ASP A 188 -9.96 10.19 5.84
CA ASP A 188 -8.96 9.25 5.33
C ASP A 188 -7.91 8.92 6.41
N ALA A 189 -7.36 9.95 7.04
CA ALA A 189 -6.36 9.78 8.08
C ALA A 189 -6.89 8.99 9.30
N ALA A 190 -8.11 9.27 9.73
CA ALA A 190 -8.75 8.57 10.84
C ALA A 190 -8.99 7.10 10.50
N GLU A 191 -9.52 6.80 9.31
CA GLU A 191 -9.81 5.44 8.89
C GLU A 191 -8.55 4.60 8.67
N TRP A 192 -7.51 5.15 8.03
CA TRP A 192 -6.26 4.40 7.88
C TRP A 192 -5.57 4.14 9.21
N SER A 193 -5.72 5.06 10.17
CA SER A 193 -5.11 4.95 11.50
C SER A 193 -5.90 4.03 12.44
N CYS A 194 -7.20 3.85 12.24
CA CYS A 194 -8.01 2.99 13.12
C CYS A 194 -7.62 1.51 13.03
N LEU A 195 -6.95 1.09 11.97
CA LEU A 195 -6.49 -0.28 11.82
C LEU A 195 -5.58 -0.73 12.98
N GLY A 196 -4.76 0.17 13.51
CA GLY A 196 -3.94 -0.17 14.67
C GLY A 196 -4.77 -0.72 15.82
N GLU A 197 -5.85 -0.06 16.16
CA GLU A 197 -6.72 -0.48 17.26
C GLU A 197 -7.65 -1.63 16.86
N LEU A 198 -8.24 -1.60 15.68
CA LEU A 198 -9.16 -2.63 15.22
C LEU A 198 -8.47 -3.99 15.04
N THR A 199 -7.24 -4.02 14.55
CA THR A 199 -6.47 -5.27 14.44
C THR A 199 -6.13 -5.83 15.82
N ARG A 200 -5.78 -4.96 16.80
CA ARG A 200 -5.58 -5.38 18.18
C ARG A 200 -6.84 -6.01 18.75
N LEU A 201 -7.98 -5.34 18.62
CA LEU A 201 -9.27 -5.87 19.10
C LEU A 201 -9.62 -7.22 18.46
N SER A 202 -9.40 -7.36 17.16
CA SER A 202 -9.63 -8.64 16.48
C SER A 202 -8.75 -9.76 17.04
N ILE A 203 -7.45 -9.50 17.24
CA ILE A 203 -6.49 -10.49 17.75
C ILE A 203 -6.80 -10.89 19.21
N GLU A 204 -7.27 -9.96 20.02
CA GLU A 204 -7.53 -10.20 21.44
C GLU A 204 -8.89 -10.89 21.71
N ASN A 205 -9.81 -10.86 20.73
CA ASN A 205 -11.16 -11.43 20.87
C ASN A 205 -11.43 -12.67 19.99
N ASN A 206 -10.42 -13.19 19.31
CA ASN A 206 -10.50 -14.41 18.50
C ASN A 206 -10.16 -15.65 19.34
#